data_b1ac9e3e09a1327612b9b9d755c9b895
#
_entry.id   b1ac9e3e09a1327612b9b9d755c9b895
#
_cell.length_a   1.000
_cell.length_b   1.000
_cell.length_c   1.000
_cell.angle_alpha   90.00
_cell.angle_beta   90.00
_cell.angle_gamma   90.00
#
_symmetry.space_group_name_H-M   'P 1'
#
loop_
_entity.id
_entity.type
_entity.pdbx_description
1 polymer ?
#
loop_
_entity_poly.entity_id
_entity_poly.type
_entity_poly.pdbx_seq_one_letter_code
_entity_poly.pdbx_strand_id
1 'polypeptide(L)'
;MKKWQLGYELDTLIDWTNKFESYNKYCFSPFSKAKKNGMATSLSKGNLYEKDDMVYEMRTSKTTSKIKMFGAGPEIATVLPNERVITKLVNAKKDVLDTIQEPVWCHIFEEDTKTKQTILESGFKKIGTKVSTFSDIIGVYYKGNRKFIPVPETENINILKTKLEFDHDIIDKLVEELISMNLEYTNHNSNYNKGKSWQALSLLGFSEDSTYVDKIAGNKETRPIIQTDLFHKLEKEVKHFLDKLPGRFDRVRFMTLKPGGGELKRHTDQTDPTWGTTNGKMTRFHIPLKTNDKVVFTSWNNDGKECVHTMKKGECWFLDTRRPHTAINGGDDIRIHLVADVWANDDVRRLLLRQ
;
A
#
# COMPACT_ATOMS: atom_id res chain seq x y z
N MET A 1 -8.89 -3.70 -37.05
CA MET A 1 -8.32 -3.02 -35.88
C MET A 1 -7.22 -2.08 -36.38
N LYS A 2 -7.35 -0.80 -36.11
CA LYS A 2 -6.33 0.19 -36.46
C LYS A 2 -5.29 0.26 -35.35
N LYS A 3 -4.03 0.04 -35.68
CA LYS A 3 -2.92 0.28 -34.77
C LYS A 3 -2.48 1.73 -34.95
N TRP A 4 -2.43 2.47 -33.88
CA TRP A 4 -1.90 3.82 -33.90
C TRP A 4 -0.40 3.78 -34.07
N GLN A 5 0.12 4.43 -35.12
CA GLN A 5 1.51 4.43 -35.46
C GLN A 5 2.19 5.75 -35.05
N LEU A 6 3.52 5.74 -35.03
CA LEU A 6 4.36 6.91 -34.90
C LEU A 6 3.91 8.00 -35.89
N GLY A 7 3.57 9.18 -35.40
CA GLY A 7 3.10 10.30 -36.22
C GLY A 7 1.70 10.82 -35.85
N TYR A 8 0.99 10.17 -34.93
CA TYR A 8 -0.22 10.75 -34.37
C TYR A 8 0.16 11.91 -33.45
N GLU A 9 -0.45 13.06 -33.69
CA GLU A 9 -0.23 14.23 -32.86
C GLU A 9 -0.81 13.99 -31.45
N LEU A 10 -0.04 14.35 -30.45
CA LEU A 10 -0.42 14.15 -29.05
C LEU A 10 -1.74 14.86 -28.70
N ASP A 11 -1.95 16.05 -29.25
CA ASP A 11 -3.16 16.83 -29.01
C ASP A 11 -4.39 16.16 -29.59
N THR A 12 -4.30 15.55 -30.78
CA THR A 12 -5.38 14.75 -31.38
C THR A 12 -5.75 13.57 -30.48
N LEU A 13 -4.79 12.88 -29.89
CA LEU A 13 -5.05 11.79 -28.94
C LEU A 13 -5.71 12.31 -27.65
N ILE A 14 -5.28 13.45 -27.17
CA ILE A 14 -5.86 14.10 -25.99
C ILE A 14 -7.31 14.47 -26.24
N ASP A 15 -7.59 15.13 -27.35
CA ASP A 15 -8.95 15.53 -27.74
C ASP A 15 -9.85 14.31 -27.90
N TRP A 16 -9.33 13.25 -28.49
CA TRP A 16 -10.05 12.00 -28.65
C TRP A 16 -10.40 11.35 -27.30
N THR A 17 -9.43 11.25 -26.37
CA THR A 17 -9.66 10.66 -25.04
C THR A 17 -10.58 11.49 -24.15
N ASN A 18 -10.70 12.81 -24.40
CA ASN A 18 -11.62 13.68 -23.68
C ASN A 18 -13.11 13.35 -23.92
N LYS A 19 -13.42 12.64 -25.00
CA LYS A 19 -14.79 12.20 -25.29
C LYS A 19 -15.31 11.13 -24.34
N PHE A 20 -14.43 10.47 -23.58
CA PHE A 20 -14.79 9.31 -22.77
C PHE A 20 -14.71 9.65 -21.27
N GLU A 21 -15.88 9.65 -20.62
CA GLU A 21 -16.04 10.00 -19.22
C GLU A 21 -15.22 9.07 -18.30
N SER A 22 -15.23 7.76 -18.56
CA SER A 22 -14.49 6.78 -17.77
C SER A 22 -13.00 7.07 -17.76
N TYR A 23 -12.43 7.45 -18.89
CA TYR A 23 -11.01 7.82 -18.95
C TYR A 23 -10.72 9.08 -18.14
N ASN A 24 -11.56 10.10 -18.22
CA ASN A 24 -11.37 11.35 -17.48
C ASN A 24 -11.62 11.21 -15.99
N LYS A 25 -12.57 10.38 -15.59
CA LYS A 25 -12.94 10.17 -14.20
C LYS A 25 -11.93 9.29 -13.47
N TYR A 26 -11.44 8.22 -14.12
CA TYR A 26 -10.63 7.17 -13.46
C TYR A 26 -9.16 7.15 -13.89
N CYS A 27 -8.82 7.75 -15.01
CA CYS A 27 -7.45 7.80 -15.50
C CYS A 27 -6.76 9.13 -15.20
N PHE A 28 -6.66 9.49 -13.93
CA PHE A 28 -5.91 10.64 -13.42
C PHE A 28 -6.57 12.00 -13.64
N SER A 29 -6.39 12.88 -12.67
CA SER A 29 -6.83 14.27 -12.70
C SER A 29 -6.48 15.01 -14.02
N PRO A 30 -7.20 16.06 -14.36
CA PRO A 30 -7.18 16.66 -15.69
C PRO A 30 -5.76 17.00 -16.15
N PHE A 31 -5.44 16.58 -17.33
CA PHE A 31 -4.24 16.85 -18.15
C PHE A 31 -3.03 17.48 -17.44
N SER A 32 -2.45 16.77 -16.47
CA SER A 32 -1.15 17.13 -15.94
C SER A 32 -0.05 16.91 -17.01
N LYS A 33 1.06 17.61 -16.87
CA LYS A 33 2.26 17.39 -17.71
C LYS A 33 2.68 15.91 -17.71
N ALA A 34 2.49 15.21 -16.60
CA ALA A 34 2.78 13.78 -16.46
C ALA A 34 1.84 12.90 -17.34
N LYS A 35 0.56 13.25 -17.48
CA LYS A 35 -0.38 12.54 -18.34
C LYS A 35 -0.03 12.71 -19.83
N LYS A 36 0.29 13.94 -20.26
CA LYS A 36 0.77 14.22 -21.62
C LYS A 36 2.03 13.41 -21.96
N ASN A 37 3.01 13.40 -21.05
CA ASN A 37 4.25 12.61 -21.22
C ASN A 37 3.98 11.10 -21.30
N GLY A 38 3.04 10.60 -20.48
CA GLY A 38 2.63 9.20 -20.50
C GLY A 38 1.96 8.80 -21.81
N MET A 39 1.13 9.67 -22.39
CA MET A 39 0.50 9.47 -23.69
C MET A 39 1.52 9.51 -24.82
N ALA A 40 2.42 10.50 -24.83
CA ALA A 40 3.51 10.59 -25.79
C ALA A 40 4.39 9.33 -25.77
N THR A 41 4.71 8.83 -24.59
CA THR A 41 5.48 7.57 -24.42
C THR A 41 4.71 6.37 -24.99
N SER A 42 3.41 6.29 -24.80
CA SER A 42 2.59 5.21 -25.36
C SER A 42 2.52 5.25 -26.87
N LEU A 43 2.37 6.43 -27.45
CA LEU A 43 2.39 6.64 -28.88
C LEU A 43 3.76 6.24 -29.49
N SER A 44 4.86 6.70 -28.87
CA SER A 44 6.20 6.40 -29.36
C SER A 44 6.52 4.89 -29.34
N LYS A 45 5.91 4.13 -28.42
CA LYS A 45 6.07 2.66 -28.35
C LYS A 45 5.17 1.90 -29.32
N GLY A 46 4.24 2.58 -30.00
CA GLY A 46 3.35 1.97 -30.99
C GLY A 46 2.45 0.86 -30.43
N ASN A 47 2.04 0.94 -29.18
CA ASN A 47 1.25 -0.09 -28.47
C ASN A 47 -0.24 0.29 -28.32
N LEU A 48 -0.66 1.39 -28.91
CA LEU A 48 -2.06 1.86 -28.89
C LEU A 48 -2.84 1.23 -30.03
N TYR A 49 -4.03 0.76 -29.69
CA TYR A 49 -4.97 0.16 -30.63
C TYR A 49 -6.33 0.83 -30.50
N GLU A 50 -6.98 1.05 -31.64
CA GLU A 50 -8.33 1.59 -31.72
C GLU A 50 -9.20 0.70 -32.57
N LYS A 51 -10.40 0.43 -32.11
CA LYS A 51 -11.47 -0.22 -32.87
C LYS A 51 -12.82 0.18 -32.30
N ASP A 52 -13.71 0.64 -33.17
CA ASP A 52 -15.10 0.92 -32.80
C ASP A 52 -15.24 1.83 -31.55
N ASP A 53 -14.50 2.94 -31.52
CA ASP A 53 -14.40 3.89 -30.40
C ASP A 53 -13.85 3.32 -29.09
N MET A 54 -13.34 2.12 -29.10
CA MET A 54 -12.56 1.61 -27.99
C MET A 54 -11.07 1.81 -28.22
N VAL A 55 -10.36 2.36 -27.25
CA VAL A 55 -8.90 2.45 -27.28
C VAL A 55 -8.29 1.70 -26.11
N TYR A 56 -7.23 0.95 -26.38
CA TYR A 56 -6.47 0.28 -25.37
C TYR A 56 -4.98 0.25 -25.70
N GLU A 57 -4.17 0.33 -24.65
CA GLU A 57 -2.73 0.15 -24.74
C GLU A 57 -2.35 -1.26 -24.31
N MET A 58 -1.83 -2.05 -25.25
CA MET A 58 -1.37 -3.40 -25.00
C MET A 58 0.16 -3.40 -24.82
N ARG A 59 0.62 -3.83 -23.65
CA ARG A 59 2.04 -3.99 -23.34
C ARG A 59 2.37 -5.42 -22.99
N THR A 60 3.65 -5.77 -23.03
CA THR A 60 4.16 -7.01 -22.47
C THR A 60 4.78 -6.70 -21.11
N SER A 61 4.37 -7.38 -20.07
CA SER A 61 4.99 -7.28 -18.75
C SER A 61 6.40 -7.87 -18.79
N LYS A 62 7.37 -7.12 -18.29
CA LYS A 62 8.75 -7.60 -18.12
C LYS A 62 9.01 -8.14 -16.72
N THR A 63 8.10 -7.91 -15.80
CA THR A 63 8.22 -8.29 -14.38
C THR A 63 7.02 -9.10 -13.94
N THR A 64 7.23 -9.99 -12.99
CA THR A 64 6.13 -10.69 -12.32
C THR A 64 5.36 -9.70 -11.46
N SER A 65 4.07 -9.52 -11.76
CA SER A 65 3.16 -8.80 -10.88
C SER A 65 2.54 -9.81 -9.92
N LYS A 66 2.82 -9.66 -8.65
CA LYS A 66 2.21 -10.45 -7.58
C LYS A 66 1.04 -9.68 -7.00
N ILE A 67 -0.14 -10.25 -7.11
CA ILE A 67 -1.33 -9.74 -6.45
C ILE A 67 -1.49 -10.54 -5.18
N LYS A 68 -1.01 -9.98 -4.10
CA LYS A 68 -0.96 -10.62 -2.80
C LYS A 68 -1.29 -9.63 -1.72
N MET A 69 -2.22 -10.00 -0.88
CA MET A 69 -2.38 -9.38 0.41
C MET A 69 -1.51 -10.11 1.41
N PHE A 70 -0.71 -9.36 2.13
CA PHE A 70 0.07 -9.93 3.19
C PHE A 70 -0.85 -10.51 4.28
N GLY A 71 -0.56 -11.71 4.75
CA GLY A 71 -1.41 -12.41 5.71
C GLY A 71 -2.57 -13.22 5.12
N ALA A 72 -2.88 -13.07 3.83
CA ALA A 72 -3.97 -13.78 3.18
C ALA A 72 -3.64 -15.23 2.74
N GLY A 73 -2.57 -15.81 3.23
CA GLY A 73 -2.17 -17.17 2.85
C GLY A 73 -1.29 -17.24 1.61
N PRO A 74 -1.29 -18.38 0.91
CA PRO A 74 -0.44 -18.56 -0.26
C PRO A 74 -0.74 -17.54 -1.34
N GLU A 75 0.24 -17.28 -2.17
CA GLU A 75 0.16 -16.36 -3.28
C GLU A 75 -1.00 -16.71 -4.22
N ILE A 76 -1.90 -15.76 -4.44
CA ILE A 76 -3.20 -16.02 -5.00
C ILE A 76 -3.20 -15.93 -6.51
N ALA A 77 -2.55 -14.92 -7.03
CA ALA A 77 -2.39 -14.74 -8.45
C ALA A 77 -1.02 -14.16 -8.74
N THR A 78 -0.32 -14.75 -9.67
CA THR A 78 0.93 -14.22 -10.21
C THR A 78 0.74 -14.01 -11.70
N VAL A 79 0.92 -12.78 -12.15
CA VAL A 79 1.05 -12.48 -13.57
C VAL A 79 2.49 -12.74 -13.94
N LEU A 80 2.73 -13.64 -14.87
CA LEU A 80 4.09 -14.02 -15.26
C LEU A 80 4.76 -12.94 -16.12
N PRO A 81 6.09 -12.89 -16.12
CA PRO A 81 6.83 -12.08 -17.08
C PRO A 81 6.40 -12.43 -18.51
N ASN A 82 6.43 -11.44 -19.37
CA ASN A 82 6.05 -11.54 -20.78
C ASN A 82 4.56 -11.81 -21.06
N GLU A 83 3.70 -11.79 -20.06
CA GLU A 83 2.26 -11.79 -20.32
C GLU A 83 1.80 -10.41 -20.85
N ARG A 84 0.80 -10.45 -21.73
CA ARG A 84 0.21 -9.23 -22.27
C ARG A 84 -0.64 -8.54 -21.20
N VAL A 85 -0.63 -7.23 -21.22
CA VAL A 85 -1.39 -6.41 -20.28
C VAL A 85 -2.04 -5.23 -20.98
N ILE A 86 -3.32 -5.00 -20.68
CA ILE A 86 -4.01 -3.76 -21.05
C ILE A 86 -3.71 -2.75 -19.94
N THR A 87 -2.83 -1.82 -20.21
CA THR A 87 -2.41 -0.79 -19.25
C THR A 87 -3.32 0.42 -19.24
N LYS A 88 -4.02 0.66 -20.35
CA LYS A 88 -5.02 1.71 -20.49
C LYS A 88 -6.19 1.16 -21.29
N LEU A 89 -7.39 1.37 -20.80
CA LEU A 89 -8.62 0.92 -21.41
C LEU A 89 -9.62 2.08 -21.41
N VAL A 90 -10.04 2.49 -22.59
CA VAL A 90 -10.93 3.62 -22.79
C VAL A 90 -12.16 3.14 -23.55
N ASN A 91 -13.34 3.45 -23.03
CA ASN A 91 -14.62 3.09 -23.62
C ASN A 91 -14.72 1.60 -23.98
N ALA A 92 -14.53 0.74 -22.96
CA ALA A 92 -14.54 -0.71 -23.13
C ALA A 92 -15.82 -1.19 -23.85
N LYS A 93 -15.63 -1.98 -24.90
CA LYS A 93 -16.71 -2.59 -25.66
C LYS A 93 -16.51 -4.10 -25.73
N LYS A 94 -17.56 -4.84 -25.42
CA LYS A 94 -17.54 -6.29 -25.33
C LYS A 94 -17.11 -6.94 -26.64
N ASP A 95 -17.74 -6.56 -27.74
CA ASP A 95 -17.46 -7.09 -29.09
C ASP A 95 -16.00 -6.89 -29.52
N VAL A 96 -15.39 -5.78 -29.11
CA VAL A 96 -13.99 -5.49 -29.38
C VAL A 96 -13.10 -6.33 -28.47
N LEU A 97 -13.40 -6.44 -27.17
CA LEU A 97 -12.64 -7.25 -26.22
C LEU A 97 -12.70 -8.75 -26.57
N ASP A 98 -13.80 -9.21 -27.15
CA ASP A 98 -13.97 -10.58 -27.58
C ASP A 98 -13.05 -10.93 -28.78
N THR A 99 -12.57 -9.94 -29.52
CA THR A 99 -11.58 -10.14 -30.60
C THR A 99 -10.16 -10.38 -30.10
N ILE A 100 -9.89 -10.14 -28.80
CA ILE A 100 -8.57 -10.40 -28.19
C ILE A 100 -8.49 -11.86 -27.82
N GLN A 101 -7.65 -12.62 -28.51
CA GLN A 101 -7.53 -14.08 -28.35
C GLN A 101 -6.33 -14.48 -27.47
N GLU A 102 -5.29 -13.66 -27.39
CA GLU A 102 -4.15 -13.94 -26.55
C GLU A 102 -4.48 -13.79 -25.06
N PRO A 103 -3.81 -14.54 -24.18
CA PRO A 103 -3.92 -14.35 -22.74
C PRO A 103 -3.54 -12.92 -22.35
N VAL A 104 -4.44 -12.26 -21.62
CA VAL A 104 -4.28 -10.85 -21.27
C VAL A 104 -4.87 -10.55 -19.91
N TRP A 105 -4.25 -9.62 -19.19
CA TRP A 105 -4.78 -9.09 -17.95
C TRP A 105 -4.86 -7.57 -17.99
N CYS A 106 -5.73 -7.01 -17.15
CA CYS A 106 -5.93 -5.56 -17.05
C CYS A 106 -6.23 -5.12 -15.63
N HIS A 107 -6.07 -3.82 -15.40
CA HIS A 107 -6.39 -3.14 -14.15
C HIS A 107 -7.58 -2.22 -14.39
N ILE A 108 -8.61 -2.35 -13.55
CA ILE A 108 -9.81 -1.50 -13.60
C ILE A 108 -10.06 -0.97 -12.19
N PHE A 109 -10.36 0.31 -12.08
CA PHE A 109 -10.79 0.91 -10.81
C PHE A 109 -12.08 0.25 -10.33
N GLU A 110 -12.15 -0.13 -9.06
CA GLU A 110 -13.33 -0.81 -8.50
C GLU A 110 -14.61 0.06 -8.59
N GLU A 111 -14.45 1.36 -8.61
CA GLU A 111 -15.55 2.30 -8.78
C GLU A 111 -16.05 2.41 -10.24
N ASP A 112 -15.24 2.00 -11.22
CA ASP A 112 -15.64 2.00 -12.63
C ASP A 112 -16.52 0.77 -12.94
N THR A 113 -17.75 0.82 -12.46
CA THR A 113 -18.72 -0.29 -12.59
C THR A 113 -19.03 -0.61 -14.05
N LYS A 114 -19.09 0.40 -14.92
CA LYS A 114 -19.38 0.23 -16.35
C LYS A 114 -18.28 -0.57 -17.06
N THR A 115 -17.03 -0.12 -16.95
CA THR A 115 -15.91 -0.84 -17.56
C THR A 115 -15.73 -2.22 -16.94
N LYS A 116 -15.89 -2.34 -15.64
CA LYS A 116 -15.82 -3.61 -14.91
C LYS A 116 -16.85 -4.62 -15.40
N GLN A 117 -18.10 -4.21 -15.57
CA GLN A 117 -19.14 -5.07 -16.11
C GLN A 117 -18.78 -5.54 -17.53
N THR A 118 -18.39 -4.62 -18.41
CA THR A 118 -18.03 -4.94 -19.80
C THR A 118 -16.89 -5.97 -19.90
N ILE A 119 -15.85 -5.85 -19.08
CA ILE A 119 -14.75 -6.82 -19.13
C ILE A 119 -15.16 -8.19 -18.57
N LEU A 120 -16.00 -8.24 -17.53
CA LEU A 120 -16.53 -9.50 -17.00
C LEU A 120 -17.39 -10.21 -18.06
N GLU A 121 -18.25 -9.50 -18.75
CA GLU A 121 -19.08 -10.01 -19.86
C GLU A 121 -18.23 -10.47 -21.06
N SER A 122 -17.01 -9.92 -21.22
CA SER A 122 -16.04 -10.35 -22.24
C SER A 122 -15.18 -11.53 -21.83
N GLY A 123 -15.54 -12.23 -20.74
CA GLY A 123 -14.87 -13.44 -20.27
C GLY A 123 -13.63 -13.20 -19.42
N PHE A 124 -13.35 -11.99 -18.99
CA PHE A 124 -12.34 -11.75 -17.97
C PHE A 124 -12.84 -12.24 -16.60
N LYS A 125 -11.92 -12.72 -15.79
CA LYS A 125 -12.19 -13.12 -14.40
C LYS A 125 -11.38 -12.24 -13.47
N LYS A 126 -11.99 -11.79 -12.37
CA LYS A 126 -11.26 -11.09 -11.31
C LYS A 126 -10.30 -12.06 -10.64
N ILE A 127 -9.03 -11.69 -10.57
CA ILE A 127 -7.97 -12.53 -10.00
C ILE A 127 -7.33 -11.89 -8.75
N GLY A 128 -7.70 -10.66 -8.41
CA GLY A 128 -7.24 -10.00 -7.20
C GLY A 128 -7.52 -8.51 -7.21
N THR A 129 -6.97 -7.84 -6.21
CA THR A 129 -7.03 -6.38 -6.03
C THR A 129 -5.67 -5.82 -5.66
N LYS A 130 -5.48 -4.54 -5.94
CA LYS A 130 -4.34 -3.77 -5.46
C LYS A 130 -4.76 -2.34 -5.14
N VAL A 131 -3.93 -1.62 -4.41
CA VAL A 131 -4.12 -0.20 -4.14
C VAL A 131 -3.22 0.61 -5.06
N SER A 132 -3.79 1.65 -5.68
CA SER A 132 -3.02 2.58 -6.52
C SER A 132 -2.14 3.51 -5.68
N THR A 133 -1.25 4.22 -6.35
CA THR A 133 -0.43 5.30 -5.76
C THR A 133 -1.28 6.40 -5.12
N PHE A 134 -2.52 6.56 -5.57
CA PHE A 134 -3.46 7.58 -5.10
C PHE A 134 -4.53 7.03 -4.17
N SER A 135 -4.28 5.85 -3.60
CA SER A 135 -5.19 5.18 -2.66
C SER A 135 -6.50 4.65 -3.27
N ASP A 136 -6.59 4.59 -4.59
CA ASP A 136 -7.74 3.97 -5.25
C ASP A 136 -7.62 2.46 -5.21
N ILE A 137 -8.76 1.79 -5.13
CA ILE A 137 -8.83 0.33 -5.20
C ILE A 137 -8.96 -0.09 -6.66
N ILE A 138 -8.04 -0.95 -7.08
CA ILE A 138 -7.95 -1.44 -8.45
C ILE A 138 -8.17 -2.95 -8.45
N GLY A 139 -9.18 -3.40 -9.18
CA GLY A 139 -9.37 -4.80 -9.50
C GLY A 139 -8.39 -5.24 -10.59
N VAL A 140 -7.90 -6.45 -10.47
CA VAL A 140 -7.07 -7.09 -11.48
C VAL A 140 -7.86 -8.22 -12.11
N TYR A 141 -7.94 -8.19 -13.43
CA TYR A 141 -8.77 -9.10 -14.22
C TYR A 141 -7.90 -9.79 -15.27
N TYR A 142 -8.21 -11.05 -15.54
CA TYR A 142 -7.48 -11.89 -16.48
C TYR A 142 -8.42 -12.60 -17.43
N LYS A 143 -8.06 -12.66 -18.72
CA LYS A 143 -8.70 -13.46 -19.76
C LYS A 143 -7.68 -14.42 -20.34
N GLY A 144 -7.98 -15.73 -20.31
CA GLY A 144 -7.11 -16.79 -20.79
C GLY A 144 -7.43 -18.13 -20.13
N ASN A 145 -6.70 -19.16 -20.51
CA ASN A 145 -6.95 -20.53 -20.03
C ASN A 145 -6.19 -20.88 -18.74
N ARG A 146 -5.52 -19.91 -18.13
CA ARG A 146 -4.77 -20.13 -16.91
C ARG A 146 -5.71 -20.35 -15.73
N LYS A 147 -5.43 -21.37 -14.93
CA LYS A 147 -6.12 -21.59 -13.67
C LYS A 147 -5.47 -20.75 -12.58
N PHE A 148 -6.25 -19.86 -11.98
CA PHE A 148 -5.84 -19.12 -10.79
C PHE A 148 -6.38 -19.79 -9.54
N ILE A 149 -5.60 -19.77 -8.48
CA ILE A 149 -6.06 -20.18 -7.15
C ILE A 149 -6.98 -19.06 -6.64
N PRO A 150 -8.22 -19.37 -6.23
CA PRO A 150 -9.11 -18.37 -5.67
C PRO A 150 -8.47 -17.69 -4.47
N VAL A 151 -8.73 -16.40 -4.36
CA VAL A 151 -8.30 -15.61 -3.21
C VAL A 151 -9.14 -16.02 -2.00
N PRO A 152 -8.54 -16.41 -0.86
CA PRO A 152 -9.30 -16.63 0.36
C PRO A 152 -10.00 -15.32 0.80
N GLU A 153 -11.10 -15.44 1.53
CA GLU A 153 -11.83 -14.29 2.11
C GLU A 153 -10.96 -13.41 3.01
N THR A 154 -9.85 -13.95 3.48
CA THR A 154 -8.80 -13.23 4.22
C THR A 154 -8.08 -12.14 3.42
N GLU A 155 -8.37 -11.97 2.13
CA GLU A 155 -7.90 -10.82 1.33
C GLU A 155 -8.29 -9.48 1.91
N ASN A 156 -9.28 -9.46 2.75
CA ASN A 156 -9.78 -8.24 3.37
C ASN A 156 -9.10 -7.88 4.70
N ILE A 157 -8.03 -8.59 5.09
CA ILE A 157 -7.26 -8.22 6.28
C ILE A 157 -6.43 -6.97 5.99
N ASN A 158 -7.02 -5.81 6.23
CA ASN A 158 -6.31 -4.54 6.15
C ASN A 158 -5.60 -4.23 7.45
N ILE A 159 -6.26 -4.57 8.54
CA ILE A 159 -5.83 -4.38 9.90
C ILE A 159 -6.32 -5.56 10.72
N LEU A 160 -5.49 -6.05 11.60
CA LEU A 160 -5.78 -7.22 12.41
C LEU A 160 -5.17 -7.08 13.79
N LYS A 161 -5.98 -7.21 14.84
CA LYS A 161 -5.46 -7.44 16.19
C LYS A 161 -4.89 -8.86 16.23
N THR A 162 -3.61 -8.99 16.52
CA THR A 162 -2.98 -10.30 16.68
C THR A 162 -3.22 -10.85 18.09
N LYS A 163 -2.92 -12.12 18.31
CA LYS A 163 -2.97 -12.74 19.66
C LYS A 163 -1.81 -12.36 20.58
N LEU A 164 -0.84 -11.57 20.08
CA LEU A 164 0.26 -11.09 20.90
C LEU A 164 -0.21 -9.96 21.78
N GLU A 165 0.10 -10.07 23.06
CA GLU A 165 -0.12 -9.04 24.06
C GLU A 165 1.17 -8.78 24.83
N PHE A 166 1.34 -7.53 25.26
CA PHE A 166 2.53 -7.07 25.96
C PHE A 166 2.18 -6.64 27.38
N ASP A 167 3.14 -6.88 28.26
CA ASP A 167 3.03 -6.59 29.68
C ASP A 167 2.87 -5.08 29.92
N HIS A 168 1.83 -4.71 30.66
CA HIS A 168 1.49 -3.32 30.93
C HIS A 168 2.50 -2.64 31.85
N ASP A 169 3.09 -3.36 32.81
CA ASP A 169 4.08 -2.80 33.73
C ASP A 169 5.38 -2.44 32.99
N ILE A 170 5.77 -3.30 32.05
CA ILE A 170 6.93 -3.01 31.18
C ILE A 170 6.65 -1.83 30.25
N ILE A 171 5.42 -1.73 29.74
CA ILE A 171 5.01 -0.61 28.90
C ILE A 171 5.05 0.68 29.72
N ASP A 172 4.48 0.70 30.92
CA ASP A 172 4.40 1.89 31.74
C ASP A 172 5.82 2.38 32.12
N LYS A 173 6.70 1.46 32.51
CA LYS A 173 8.09 1.77 32.76
C LYS A 173 8.79 2.36 31.53
N LEU A 174 8.62 1.74 30.36
CA LEU A 174 9.20 2.24 29.11
C LEU A 174 8.71 3.66 28.77
N VAL A 175 7.40 3.90 28.94
CA VAL A 175 6.81 5.21 28.67
C VAL A 175 7.30 6.28 29.66
N GLU A 176 7.41 5.94 30.95
CA GLU A 176 7.96 6.84 31.98
C GLU A 176 9.40 7.21 31.68
N GLU A 177 10.25 6.22 31.37
CA GLU A 177 11.64 6.47 30.99
C GLU A 177 11.74 7.35 29.73
N LEU A 178 10.94 7.03 28.68
CA LEU A 178 10.94 7.78 27.43
C LEU A 178 10.50 9.26 27.64
N ILE A 179 9.50 9.50 28.48
CA ILE A 179 9.04 10.86 28.81
C ILE A 179 10.07 11.58 29.67
N SER A 180 10.69 10.92 30.65
CA SER A 180 11.69 11.53 31.54
C SER A 180 12.93 12.01 30.80
N MET A 181 13.28 11.38 29.69
CA MET A 181 14.39 11.79 28.82
C MET A 181 14.17 13.13 28.13
N ASN A 182 12.94 13.62 28.08
CA ASN A 182 12.57 14.90 27.44
C ASN A 182 13.15 15.07 26.02
N LEU A 183 13.07 14.01 25.21
CA LEU A 183 13.67 13.96 23.88
C LEU A 183 12.89 14.80 22.86
N GLU A 184 13.60 15.41 21.94
CA GLU A 184 13.00 16.10 20.80
C GLU A 184 12.66 15.07 19.71
N TYR A 185 11.37 14.91 19.44
CA TYR A 185 10.89 14.03 18.37
C TYR A 185 11.03 14.67 17.01
N THR A 186 11.54 13.94 16.05
CA THR A 186 11.67 14.40 14.67
C THR A 186 10.33 14.37 13.94
N ASN A 187 9.96 15.48 13.33
CA ASN A 187 8.76 15.55 12.50
C ASN A 187 8.90 14.63 11.30
N HIS A 188 7.94 13.72 11.12
CA HIS A 188 7.94 12.90 9.92
C HIS A 188 7.69 13.76 8.67
N ASN A 189 8.63 13.73 7.75
CA ASN A 189 8.59 14.56 6.56
C ASN A 189 7.72 13.94 5.48
N SER A 190 6.42 14.12 5.60
CA SER A 190 5.45 13.71 4.59
C SER A 190 4.35 14.75 4.42
N ASN A 191 3.79 14.85 3.22
CA ASN A 191 2.66 15.74 2.92
C ASN A 191 1.36 15.32 3.65
N TYR A 192 1.35 14.13 4.23
CA TYR A 192 0.21 13.57 4.99
C TYR A 192 0.26 13.97 6.47
N ASN A 193 1.39 14.51 6.94
CA ASN A 193 1.58 14.95 8.32
C ASN A 193 0.96 16.35 8.54
N LYS A 194 -0.30 16.37 8.98
CA LYS A 194 -1.02 17.61 9.24
C LYS A 194 -0.46 18.32 10.47
N GLY A 195 -0.08 19.59 10.29
CA GLY A 195 0.39 20.43 11.39
C GLY A 195 1.67 19.93 12.09
N LYS A 196 2.47 19.08 11.44
CA LYS A 196 3.63 18.43 12.06
C LYS A 196 3.28 17.70 13.37
N SER A 197 2.10 17.09 13.39
CA SER A 197 1.58 16.38 14.55
C SER A 197 2.10 14.95 14.65
N TRP A 198 2.56 14.38 13.55
CA TRP A 198 3.15 13.04 13.48
C TRP A 198 4.67 13.15 13.57
N GLN A 199 5.23 12.55 14.62
CA GLN A 199 6.65 12.62 14.93
C GLN A 199 7.18 11.21 15.25
N ALA A 200 8.50 11.03 15.17
CA ALA A 200 9.13 9.74 15.44
C ALA A 200 10.50 9.87 16.08
N LEU A 201 10.91 8.80 16.77
CA LEU A 201 12.29 8.51 17.18
C LEU A 201 12.63 7.09 16.75
N SER A 202 13.79 6.90 16.15
CA SER A 202 14.25 5.59 15.68
C SER A 202 14.88 4.78 16.82
N LEU A 203 14.58 3.49 16.86
CA LEU A 203 15.23 2.49 17.71
C LEU A 203 16.14 1.59 16.88
N LEU A 204 15.62 1.08 15.77
CA LEU A 204 16.36 0.39 14.73
C LEU A 204 16.18 1.13 13.40
N GLY A 205 17.25 1.36 12.69
CA GLY A 205 17.21 2.10 11.43
C GLY A 205 18.54 2.08 10.70
N PHE A 206 18.90 3.17 10.04
CA PHE A 206 20.10 3.27 9.20
C PHE A 206 21.11 4.30 9.71
N SER A 207 20.96 4.74 10.94
CA SER A 207 21.85 5.65 11.66
C SER A 207 21.87 5.29 13.12
N GLU A 208 22.95 5.60 13.82
CA GLU A 208 23.05 5.53 15.29
C GLU A 208 22.24 6.64 15.98
N ASP A 209 21.98 7.74 15.27
CA ASP A 209 21.18 8.86 15.75
C ASP A 209 19.69 8.52 15.73
N SER A 210 19.05 8.49 16.89
CA SER A 210 17.61 8.22 17.04
C SER A 210 16.72 9.29 16.42
N THR A 211 17.21 10.50 16.22
CA THR A 211 16.47 11.57 15.54
C THR A 211 16.47 11.44 14.02
N TYR A 212 17.34 10.58 13.48
CA TYR A 212 17.36 10.29 12.05
C TYR A 212 16.20 9.38 11.67
N VAL A 213 15.18 9.96 11.07
CA VAL A 213 14.01 9.23 10.56
C VAL A 213 14.10 9.12 9.04
N ASP A 214 14.34 7.91 8.57
CA ASP A 214 14.46 7.62 7.15
C ASP A 214 13.20 7.98 6.37
N LYS A 215 13.37 8.77 5.32
CA LYS A 215 12.28 9.26 4.47
C LYS A 215 11.86 8.23 3.43
N ILE A 216 12.77 7.38 2.99
CA ILE A 216 12.58 6.43 1.88
C ILE A 216 13.07 5.06 2.29
N ALA A 217 12.20 4.08 2.19
CA ALA A 217 12.58 2.70 2.16
C ALA A 217 13.18 2.39 0.78
N GLY A 218 14.39 2.77 0.52
CA GLY A 218 15.10 2.40 -0.70
C GLY A 218 15.68 0.99 -0.61
N ASN A 219 16.32 0.50 -1.64
CA ASN A 219 16.91 -0.84 -1.74
C ASN A 219 17.72 -1.23 -0.47
N LYS A 220 17.02 -1.70 0.55
CA LYS A 220 17.45 -1.79 1.94
C LYS A 220 17.81 -3.20 2.38
N GLU A 221 17.55 -4.17 1.50
CA GLU A 221 17.87 -5.57 1.80
C GLU A 221 19.38 -5.76 2.06
N THR A 222 20.19 -4.89 1.48
CA THR A 222 21.66 -4.90 1.60
C THR A 222 22.20 -3.91 2.64
N ARG A 223 21.36 -3.01 3.18
CA ARG A 223 21.83 -2.03 4.18
C ARG A 223 21.76 -2.65 5.57
N PRO A 224 22.82 -2.50 6.38
CA PRO A 224 22.80 -2.97 7.76
C PRO A 224 21.77 -2.17 8.56
N ILE A 225 21.02 -2.87 9.41
CA ILE A 225 20.17 -2.24 10.41
C ILE A 225 21.03 -1.93 11.63
N ILE A 226 20.95 -0.70 12.08
CA ILE A 226 21.77 -0.16 13.17
C ILE A 226 20.86 0.08 14.37
N GLN A 227 21.33 -0.29 15.54
CA GLN A 227 20.74 0.09 16.82
C GLN A 227 21.12 1.54 17.11
N THR A 228 20.13 2.36 17.48
CA THR A 228 20.37 3.77 17.79
C THR A 228 20.86 3.97 19.23
N ASP A 229 21.34 5.15 19.52
CA ASP A 229 21.68 5.59 20.87
C ASP A 229 20.50 5.42 21.85
N LEU A 230 19.28 5.68 21.40
CA LEU A 230 18.06 5.48 22.18
C LEU A 230 17.75 4.01 22.42
N PHE A 231 18.00 3.14 21.43
CA PHE A 231 17.87 1.69 21.63
C PHE A 231 18.75 1.20 22.78
N HIS A 232 20.02 1.61 22.81
CA HIS A 232 20.95 1.20 23.85
C HIS A 232 20.54 1.67 25.26
N LYS A 233 19.93 2.86 25.35
CA LYS A 233 19.41 3.38 26.63
C LYS A 233 18.20 2.59 27.14
N LEU A 234 17.35 2.09 26.23
CA LEU A 234 16.09 1.41 26.53
C LEU A 234 16.13 -0.09 26.14
N GLU A 235 17.33 -0.67 26.01
CA GLU A 235 17.54 -2.00 25.43
C GLU A 235 16.71 -3.08 26.09
N LYS A 236 16.66 -3.08 27.41
CA LYS A 236 15.97 -4.12 28.19
C LYS A 236 14.47 -4.13 27.89
N GLU A 237 13.83 -2.96 27.93
CA GLU A 237 12.40 -2.79 27.71
C GLU A 237 12.05 -3.02 26.24
N VAL A 238 12.84 -2.47 25.32
CA VAL A 238 12.63 -2.63 23.87
C VAL A 238 12.77 -4.07 23.43
N LYS A 239 13.77 -4.80 23.90
CA LYS A 239 13.94 -6.22 23.60
C LYS A 239 12.75 -7.07 24.00
N HIS A 240 12.05 -6.74 25.09
CA HIS A 240 10.84 -7.44 25.47
C HIS A 240 9.76 -7.46 24.37
N PHE A 241 9.68 -6.38 23.58
CA PHE A 241 8.78 -6.30 22.45
C PHE A 241 9.32 -7.05 21.23
N LEU A 242 10.60 -6.85 20.92
CA LEU A 242 11.21 -7.40 19.72
C LEU A 242 11.30 -8.92 19.77
N ASP A 243 11.60 -9.50 20.93
CA ASP A 243 11.73 -10.95 21.10
C ASP A 243 10.40 -11.71 20.90
N LYS A 244 9.25 -11.02 21.06
CA LYS A 244 7.93 -11.59 20.80
C LYS A 244 7.47 -11.43 19.36
N LEU A 245 7.98 -10.44 18.63
CA LEU A 245 7.60 -10.19 17.25
C LEU A 245 8.36 -11.11 16.30
N PRO A 246 7.68 -11.80 15.38
CA PRO A 246 8.35 -12.67 14.42
C PRO A 246 9.01 -11.90 13.28
N GLY A 247 10.04 -12.48 12.70
CA GLY A 247 10.69 -12.02 11.49
C GLY A 247 11.94 -11.17 11.71
N ARG A 248 12.45 -10.62 10.61
CA ARG A 248 13.62 -9.74 10.60
C ARG A 248 13.16 -8.29 10.56
N PHE A 249 13.64 -7.48 11.48
CA PHE A 249 13.30 -6.06 11.52
C PHE A 249 14.02 -5.28 10.42
N ASP A 250 13.32 -4.28 9.87
CA ASP A 250 13.88 -3.25 8.98
C ASP A 250 14.01 -1.94 9.76
N ARG A 251 12.91 -1.45 10.33
CA ARG A 251 12.88 -0.26 11.16
C ARG A 251 11.99 -0.49 12.38
N VAL A 252 12.45 -0.01 13.51
CA VAL A 252 11.62 0.06 14.72
C VAL A 252 11.68 1.47 15.27
N ARG A 253 10.52 2.05 15.58
CA ARG A 253 10.42 3.47 15.95
C ARG A 253 9.34 3.68 17.01
N PHE A 254 9.56 4.64 17.88
CA PHE A 254 8.44 5.28 18.57
C PHE A 254 7.81 6.29 17.62
N MET A 255 6.51 6.17 17.42
CA MET A 255 5.76 7.09 16.58
C MET A 255 4.67 7.75 17.38
N THR A 256 4.64 9.08 17.36
CA THR A 256 3.70 9.86 18.16
C THR A 256 2.69 10.60 17.29
N LEU A 257 1.52 10.86 17.89
CA LEU A 257 0.58 11.86 17.40
C LEU A 257 0.29 12.84 18.53
N LYS A 258 0.44 14.12 18.23
CA LYS A 258 0.14 15.20 19.17
C LYS A 258 -1.32 15.17 19.60
N PRO A 259 -1.65 15.64 20.81
CA PRO A 259 -3.05 15.78 21.27
C PRO A 259 -3.80 16.84 20.46
N GLY A 260 -5.11 16.93 20.69
CA GLY A 260 -5.94 17.98 20.13
C GLY A 260 -6.18 17.90 18.63
N GLY A 261 -6.33 16.68 18.08
CA GLY A 261 -6.61 16.46 16.66
C GLY A 261 -5.37 16.30 15.81
N GLY A 262 -4.25 15.88 16.39
CA GLY A 262 -3.07 15.44 15.63
C GLY A 262 -3.47 14.36 14.61
N GLU A 263 -3.14 14.56 13.33
CA GLU A 263 -3.64 13.76 12.23
C GLU A 263 -2.53 13.34 11.26
N LEU A 264 -2.56 12.07 10.93
CA LEU A 264 -1.91 11.53 9.75
C LEU A 264 -2.99 11.31 8.69
N LYS A 265 -3.00 12.14 7.64
CA LYS A 265 -4.02 12.10 6.58
C LYS A 265 -4.05 10.75 5.87
N ARG A 266 -5.18 10.47 5.21
CA ARG A 266 -5.35 9.27 4.38
C ARG A 266 -4.24 9.15 3.34
N HIS A 267 -3.56 8.01 3.34
CA HIS A 267 -2.46 7.70 2.43
C HIS A 267 -2.24 6.18 2.36
N THR A 268 -1.35 5.77 1.46
CA THR A 268 -0.74 4.44 1.43
C THR A 268 0.76 4.59 1.55
N ASP A 269 1.42 3.63 2.20
CA ASP A 269 2.88 3.60 2.24
C ASP A 269 3.42 3.00 0.95
N GLN A 270 4.10 3.84 0.17
CA GLN A 270 4.71 3.44 -1.10
C GLN A 270 6.19 3.77 -1.12
N THR A 271 6.86 3.34 -0.10
CA THR A 271 8.23 3.75 0.14
C THR A 271 9.23 3.00 -0.75
N ASP A 272 8.90 1.81 -1.23
CA ASP A 272 9.78 1.04 -2.10
C ASP A 272 8.96 0.13 -3.05
N PRO A 273 8.98 0.40 -4.35
CA PRO A 273 8.26 -0.41 -5.33
C PRO A 273 8.85 -1.81 -5.51
N THR A 274 10.10 -2.04 -5.09
CA THR A 274 10.81 -3.32 -5.28
C THR A 274 10.80 -4.18 -4.01
N TRP A 275 11.06 -3.59 -2.84
CA TRP A 275 11.37 -4.31 -1.61
C TRP A 275 10.47 -3.96 -0.43
N GLY A 276 9.80 -2.81 -0.48
CA GLY A 276 9.02 -2.28 0.62
C GLY A 276 7.60 -2.85 0.75
N THR A 277 6.78 -2.12 1.49
CA THR A 277 5.39 -2.46 1.79
C THR A 277 4.53 -2.68 0.53
N THR A 278 4.82 -1.97 -0.55
CA THR A 278 4.07 -2.07 -1.81
C THR A 278 4.04 -3.49 -2.40
N ASN A 279 5.12 -4.26 -2.24
CA ASN A 279 5.22 -5.63 -2.75
C ASN A 279 4.78 -6.69 -1.73
N GLY A 280 4.37 -6.28 -0.52
CA GLY A 280 3.98 -7.19 0.55
C GLY A 280 5.13 -8.04 1.10
N LYS A 281 6.36 -7.67 0.83
CA LYS A 281 7.55 -8.30 1.45
C LYS A 281 7.80 -7.76 2.84
N MET A 282 7.40 -6.53 3.12
CA MET A 282 7.49 -5.90 4.41
C MET A 282 6.11 -5.66 4.98
N THR A 283 5.97 -5.86 6.26
CA THR A 283 4.73 -5.65 7.00
C THR A 283 4.98 -4.76 8.20
N ARG A 284 3.92 -4.20 8.75
CA ARG A 284 4.00 -3.30 9.89
C ARG A 284 3.19 -3.80 11.06
N PHE A 285 3.81 -3.79 12.24
CA PHE A 285 3.13 -3.99 13.51
C PHE A 285 3.08 -2.68 14.29
N HIS A 286 1.95 -2.44 14.93
CA HIS A 286 1.73 -1.37 15.88
C HIS A 286 1.48 -1.94 17.26
N ILE A 287 2.19 -1.42 18.26
CA ILE A 287 1.98 -1.72 19.66
C ILE A 287 1.72 -0.38 20.37
N PRO A 288 0.46 -0.11 20.76
CA PRO A 288 0.16 1.10 21.54
C PRO A 288 0.80 1.04 22.92
N LEU A 289 1.66 2.02 23.20
CA LEU A 289 2.30 2.17 24.51
C LEU A 289 1.53 3.19 25.38
N LYS A 290 1.18 4.33 24.80
CA LYS A 290 0.31 5.34 25.39
C LYS A 290 -0.78 5.70 24.39
N THR A 291 -2.04 5.54 24.77
CA THR A 291 -3.21 5.77 23.90
C THR A 291 -4.43 6.15 24.73
N ASN A 292 -5.50 6.56 24.08
CA ASN A 292 -6.77 6.88 24.69
C ASN A 292 -7.93 6.54 23.73
N ASP A 293 -9.17 6.55 24.20
CA ASP A 293 -10.34 6.14 23.42
C ASP A 293 -10.68 7.08 22.24
N LYS A 294 -10.09 8.29 22.21
CA LYS A 294 -10.22 9.25 21.12
C LYS A 294 -9.11 9.10 20.06
N VAL A 295 -8.23 8.11 20.21
CA VAL A 295 -7.26 7.73 19.17
C VAL A 295 -7.93 6.77 18.21
N VAL A 296 -8.20 7.24 17.01
CA VAL A 296 -8.91 6.49 15.98
C VAL A 296 -7.95 6.17 14.85
N PHE A 297 -7.92 4.91 14.46
CA PHE A 297 -7.25 4.41 13.28
C PHE A 297 -8.27 3.95 12.26
N THR A 298 -8.20 4.46 11.04
CA THR A 298 -9.11 4.07 9.96
C THR A 298 -8.34 3.46 8.81
N SER A 299 -8.85 2.34 8.30
CA SER A 299 -8.38 1.70 7.08
C SER A 299 -9.55 1.46 6.14
N TRP A 300 -9.25 1.21 4.86
CA TRP A 300 -10.26 0.89 3.86
C TRP A 300 -9.97 -0.49 3.27
N ASN A 301 -10.99 -1.34 3.24
CA ASN A 301 -10.88 -2.67 2.65
C ASN A 301 -10.89 -2.62 1.11
N ASN A 302 -10.86 -3.78 0.46
CA ASN A 302 -10.86 -3.91 -1.00
C ASN A 302 -12.10 -3.33 -1.68
N ASP A 303 -13.22 -3.29 -0.97
CA ASP A 303 -14.49 -2.78 -1.48
C ASP A 303 -14.64 -1.28 -1.19
N GLY A 304 -13.59 -0.64 -0.66
CA GLY A 304 -13.62 0.78 -0.28
C GLY A 304 -14.35 1.05 1.03
N LYS A 305 -14.83 0.01 1.72
CA LYS A 305 -15.53 0.16 2.99
C LYS A 305 -14.55 0.59 4.09
N GLU A 306 -14.96 1.58 4.83
CA GLU A 306 -14.23 2.09 5.98
C GLU A 306 -14.30 1.13 7.16
N CYS A 307 -13.14 0.89 7.76
CA CYS A 307 -12.98 0.08 8.96
C CYS A 307 -12.28 0.93 10.04
N VAL A 308 -12.99 1.21 11.12
CA VAL A 308 -12.53 2.08 12.21
C VAL A 308 -12.11 1.22 13.40
N HIS A 309 -10.95 1.52 13.95
CA HIS A 309 -10.37 0.78 15.07
C HIS A 309 -9.83 1.71 16.15
N THR A 310 -10.03 1.32 17.40
CA THR A 310 -9.35 1.90 18.57
C THR A 310 -8.43 0.84 19.15
N MET A 311 -7.13 1.10 19.09
CA MET A 311 -6.08 0.16 19.56
C MET A 311 -5.80 0.43 21.03
N LYS A 312 -5.90 -0.61 21.88
CA LYS A 312 -5.66 -0.49 23.32
C LYS A 312 -4.19 -0.73 23.67
N LYS A 313 -3.75 -0.16 24.79
CA LYS A 313 -2.40 -0.36 25.33
C LYS A 313 -2.06 -1.84 25.43
N GLY A 314 -0.87 -2.21 24.96
CA GLY A 314 -0.34 -3.57 25.03
C GLY A 314 -0.82 -4.53 23.94
N GLU A 315 -1.80 -4.16 23.16
CA GLU A 315 -2.22 -4.96 22.00
C GLU A 315 -1.17 -4.90 20.88
N CYS A 316 -1.11 -5.95 20.07
CA CYS A 316 -0.30 -5.97 18.85
C CYS A 316 -1.20 -6.02 17.62
N TRP A 317 -1.06 -5.02 16.78
CA TRP A 317 -1.88 -4.87 15.57
C TRP A 317 -1.01 -4.96 14.32
N PHE A 318 -1.39 -5.84 13.41
CA PHE A 318 -0.89 -5.87 12.04
C PHE A 318 -1.60 -4.80 11.21
N LEU A 319 -0.86 -4.14 10.32
CA LEU A 319 -1.38 -3.18 9.38
C LEU A 319 -0.84 -3.45 7.98
N ASP A 320 -1.74 -3.67 7.01
CA ASP A 320 -1.37 -3.66 5.58
C ASP A 320 -1.26 -2.22 5.08
N THR A 321 -0.07 -1.65 5.18
CA THR A 321 0.21 -0.27 4.79
C THR A 321 0.10 0.00 3.29
N ARG A 322 -0.09 -1.03 2.47
CA ARG A 322 -0.43 -0.89 1.05
C ARG A 322 -1.86 -0.41 0.84
N ARG A 323 -2.69 -0.53 1.89
CA ARG A 323 -4.06 -0.07 1.90
C ARG A 323 -4.16 1.37 2.39
N PRO A 324 -5.17 2.12 1.91
CA PRO A 324 -5.44 3.43 2.45
C PRO A 324 -5.68 3.36 3.95
N HIS A 325 -5.01 4.24 4.67
CA HIS A 325 -5.19 4.35 6.11
C HIS A 325 -4.97 5.78 6.60
N THR A 326 -5.50 6.06 7.79
CA THR A 326 -5.33 7.34 8.49
C THR A 326 -5.33 7.10 10.00
N ALA A 327 -4.80 8.06 10.75
CA ALA A 327 -4.86 8.03 12.21
C ALA A 327 -5.09 9.44 12.76
N ILE A 328 -5.94 9.54 13.78
CA ILE A 328 -6.25 10.80 14.46
C ILE A 328 -6.14 10.59 15.96
N ASN A 329 -5.53 11.55 16.66
CA ASN A 329 -5.53 11.64 18.11
C ASN A 329 -6.44 12.80 18.54
N GLY A 330 -7.69 12.52 18.82
CA GLY A 330 -8.67 13.48 19.34
C GLY A 330 -8.61 13.68 20.84
N GLY A 331 -7.67 13.04 21.54
CA GLY A 331 -7.50 13.15 23.00
C GLY A 331 -6.60 14.31 23.41
N ASP A 332 -6.48 14.48 24.73
CA ASP A 332 -5.75 15.58 25.35
C ASP A 332 -4.30 15.19 25.68
N ASP A 333 -3.95 13.92 25.52
CA ASP A 333 -2.62 13.36 25.74
C ASP A 333 -1.94 12.95 24.43
N ILE A 334 -0.61 12.94 24.44
CA ILE A 334 0.18 12.41 23.33
C ILE A 334 -0.07 10.91 23.17
N ARG A 335 -0.27 10.49 21.95
CA ARG A 335 -0.30 9.07 21.61
C ARG A 335 1.09 8.58 21.23
N ILE A 336 1.55 7.46 21.81
CA ILE A 336 2.85 6.82 21.53
C ILE A 336 2.60 5.38 21.15
N HIS A 337 3.04 4.98 19.95
CA HIS A 337 3.09 3.59 19.51
C HIS A 337 4.55 3.16 19.26
N LEU A 338 4.90 1.95 19.64
CA LEU A 338 6.05 1.28 19.06
C LEU A 338 5.60 0.69 17.72
N VAL A 339 6.31 1.04 16.65
CA VAL A 339 6.00 0.64 15.29
C VAL A 339 7.18 -0.11 14.71
N ALA A 340 6.96 -1.37 14.34
CA ALA A 340 7.96 -2.24 13.78
C ALA A 340 7.64 -2.58 12.32
N ASP A 341 8.55 -2.23 11.42
CA ASP A 341 8.56 -2.70 10.04
C ASP A 341 9.36 -4.01 9.99
N VAL A 342 8.74 -5.09 9.54
CA VAL A 342 9.28 -6.44 9.61
C VAL A 342 9.23 -7.08 8.22
N TRP A 343 10.34 -7.73 7.83
CA TRP A 343 10.37 -8.55 6.63
C TRP A 343 9.50 -9.78 6.80
N ALA A 344 8.58 -9.96 5.85
CA ALA A 344 7.60 -11.03 5.87
C ALA A 344 8.27 -12.40 5.70
N ASN A 345 8.01 -13.28 6.65
CA ASN A 345 8.42 -14.69 6.63
C ASN A 345 7.25 -15.60 7.04
N ASP A 346 7.50 -16.89 7.10
CA ASP A 346 6.45 -17.87 7.45
C ASP A 346 5.97 -17.75 8.90
N ASP A 347 6.81 -17.25 9.83
CA ASP A 347 6.41 -17.04 11.22
C ASP A 347 5.43 -15.88 11.32
N VAL A 348 5.69 -14.80 10.60
CA VAL A 348 4.76 -13.67 10.47
C VAL A 348 3.44 -14.14 9.87
N ARG A 349 3.47 -14.96 8.82
CA ARG A 349 2.26 -15.53 8.21
C ARG A 349 1.49 -16.39 9.20
N ARG A 350 2.18 -17.27 9.95
CA ARG A 350 1.56 -18.09 10.99
C ARG A 350 0.89 -17.27 12.07
N LEU A 351 1.52 -16.18 12.50
CA LEU A 351 0.94 -15.25 13.47
C LEU A 351 -0.37 -14.65 12.95
N LEU A 352 -0.45 -14.29 11.67
CA LEU A 352 -1.61 -13.62 11.09
C LEU A 352 -2.75 -14.59 10.71
N LEU A 353 -2.45 -15.83 10.39
CA LEU A 353 -3.43 -16.82 9.92
C LEU A 353 -3.99 -17.74 11.01
N ARG A 354 -3.32 -17.84 12.16
CA ARG A 354 -3.72 -18.71 13.27
C ARG A 354 -4.27 -17.91 14.44
N GLN A 355 -5.20 -17.05 14.17
CA GLN A 355 -5.93 -16.24 15.17
C GLN A 355 -7.02 -17.04 15.84
#